data_4a43f08ddf429829e322545642f36feb
#
_entry.id   4a43f08ddf429829e322545642f36feb
#
_cell.length_a   1.000
_cell.length_b   1.000
_cell.length_c   1.000
_cell.angle_alpha   90.00
_cell.angle_beta   90.00
_cell.angle_gamma   90.00
#
_symmetry.space_group_name_H-M   'P 1'
#
loop_
_entity.id
_entity.type
_entity.pdbx_description
1 polymer ?
#
loop_
_entity_poly.entity_id
_entity_poly.type
_entity_poly.pdbx_seq_one_letter_code
_entity_poly.pdbx_strand_id
1 'polypeptide(L)'
;YCDAQFEVQRDACAGFRLSFDHFGRSSNPANHKLTQHFCEALEKNGLIEERITKQIYSIDDKRFLPDRYVEGTCPICGFERARGDQCDNCQTLLDPIQLINPRSKVSGSTNVEPRDTAHLFLKQPLMQDRIRAWVDQSTDWPPLARSIAYKWLDEGLIDRSITRDLAWGIKVTHEGAPRAGFENK
;
A
#
# COMPACT_ATOMS: atom_id res chain seq x y z
N TYR A 1 -15.10 3.67 15.17
CA TYR A 1 -14.94 2.21 15.10
C TYR A 1 -13.54 1.78 15.54
N CYS A 2 -12.48 2.24 14.88
CA CYS A 2 -11.09 1.82 15.17
C CYS A 2 -10.68 2.04 16.64
N ASP A 3 -11.10 3.15 17.26
CA ASP A 3 -10.77 3.42 18.65
C ASP A 3 -11.41 2.39 19.59
N ALA A 4 -12.69 2.08 19.38
CA ALA A 4 -13.38 1.08 20.18
C ALA A 4 -12.74 -0.32 20.02
N GLN A 5 -12.37 -0.69 18.77
CA GLN A 5 -11.73 -1.98 18.51
C GLN A 5 -10.32 -2.07 19.10
N PHE A 6 -9.58 -0.97 19.16
CA PHE A 6 -8.27 -0.92 19.80
C PHE A 6 -8.36 -1.31 21.29
N GLU A 7 -9.32 -0.74 22.01
CA GLU A 7 -9.56 -1.06 23.41
C GLU A 7 -9.95 -2.53 23.60
N VAL A 8 -10.89 -3.03 22.80
CA VAL A 8 -11.32 -4.44 22.83
C VAL A 8 -10.15 -5.40 22.58
N GLN A 9 -9.30 -5.11 21.59
CA GLN A 9 -8.13 -5.93 21.29
C GLN A 9 -7.09 -5.90 22.42
N ARG A 10 -6.83 -4.73 22.98
CA ARG A 10 -5.92 -4.59 24.13
C ARG A 10 -6.40 -5.43 25.32
N ASP A 11 -7.68 -5.31 25.64
CA ASP A 11 -8.26 -5.99 26.80
C ASP A 11 -8.31 -7.51 26.56
N ALA A 12 -8.58 -7.97 25.34
CA ALA A 12 -8.48 -9.38 24.96
C ALA A 12 -7.05 -9.91 25.14
N CYS A 13 -6.04 -9.19 24.67
CA CYS A 13 -4.64 -9.57 24.86
C CYS A 13 -4.28 -9.68 26.35
N ALA A 14 -4.73 -8.72 27.16
CA ALA A 14 -4.53 -8.77 28.61
C ALA A 14 -5.24 -9.99 29.23
N GLY A 15 -6.46 -10.31 28.80
CA GLY A 15 -7.21 -11.50 29.23
C GLY A 15 -6.50 -12.81 28.94
N PHE A 16 -5.78 -12.90 27.82
CA PHE A 16 -4.91 -14.03 27.47
C PHE A 16 -3.53 -13.97 28.14
N ARG A 17 -3.31 -12.99 29.03
CA ARG A 17 -2.03 -12.75 29.72
C ARG A 17 -0.85 -12.55 28.76
N LEU A 18 -1.10 -11.97 27.59
CA LEU A 18 -0.04 -11.56 26.67
C LEU A 18 0.61 -10.28 27.21
N SER A 19 1.92 -10.28 27.27
CA SER A 19 2.73 -9.16 27.76
C SER A 19 3.42 -8.48 26.59
N PHE A 20 3.19 -7.17 26.42
CA PHE A 20 3.85 -6.35 25.43
C PHE A 20 4.52 -5.16 26.12
N ASP A 21 5.72 -4.80 25.67
CA ASP A 21 6.37 -3.56 26.12
C ASP A 21 5.58 -2.33 25.64
N HIS A 22 4.94 -2.43 24.50
CA HIS A 22 4.09 -1.38 23.94
C HIS A 22 2.96 -1.97 23.09
N PHE A 23 1.73 -1.63 23.41
CA PHE A 23 0.55 -1.92 22.60
C PHE A 23 0.09 -0.63 21.91
N GLY A 24 0.54 -0.40 20.70
CA GLY A 24 0.32 0.84 19.97
C GLY A 24 -0.54 0.67 18.71
N ARG A 25 -0.67 1.75 17.97
CA ARG A 25 -1.39 1.79 16.69
C ARG A 25 -0.68 2.67 15.68
N SER A 26 -0.78 2.32 14.39
CA SER A 26 -0.13 3.06 13.30
C SER A 26 -0.70 4.45 13.06
N SER A 27 -1.91 4.74 13.55
CA SER A 27 -2.56 6.06 13.44
C SER A 27 -2.16 7.07 14.52
N ASN A 28 -1.11 6.79 15.31
CA ASN A 28 -0.64 7.73 16.32
C ASN A 28 0.18 8.89 15.71
N PRO A 29 0.21 10.08 16.35
CA PRO A 29 0.94 11.25 15.82
C PRO A 29 2.45 11.03 15.63
N ALA A 30 3.08 10.20 16.47
CA ALA A 30 4.51 9.90 16.34
C ALA A 30 4.79 9.13 15.04
N ASN A 31 3.95 8.15 14.71
CA ASN A 31 4.07 7.41 13.44
C ASN A 31 3.83 8.34 12.23
N HIS A 32 2.89 9.28 12.32
CA HIS A 32 2.67 10.26 11.24
C HIS A 32 3.93 11.08 10.97
N LYS A 33 4.53 11.65 12.02
CA LYS A 33 5.77 12.44 11.90
C LYS A 33 6.93 11.61 11.33
N LEU A 34 7.08 10.37 11.81
CA LEU A 34 8.15 9.48 11.35
C LEU A 34 7.97 9.09 9.88
N THR A 35 6.74 8.78 9.45
CA THR A 35 6.45 8.44 8.05
C THR A 35 6.71 9.62 7.12
N GLN A 36 6.30 10.84 7.52
CA GLN A 36 6.59 12.07 6.77
C GLN A 36 8.09 12.31 6.66
N HIS A 37 8.82 12.19 7.77
CA HIS A 37 10.27 12.32 7.79
C HIS A 37 10.96 11.32 6.83
N PHE A 38 10.55 10.05 6.83
CA PHE A 38 11.11 9.06 5.93
C PHE A 38 10.79 9.38 4.47
N CYS A 39 9.56 9.80 4.17
CA CYS A 39 9.18 10.18 2.81
C CYS A 39 10.06 11.33 2.29
N GLU A 40 10.22 12.39 3.06
CA GLU A 40 11.05 13.54 2.70
C GLU A 40 12.54 13.18 2.61
N ALA A 41 13.04 12.32 3.51
CA ALA A 41 14.42 11.84 3.43
C ALA A 41 14.68 11.01 2.17
N LEU A 42 13.74 10.14 1.79
CA LEU A 42 13.83 9.36 0.55
C LEU A 42 13.76 10.27 -0.69
N GLU A 43 12.89 11.27 -0.68
CA GLU A 43 12.78 12.25 -1.76
C GLU A 43 14.07 13.06 -1.92
N LYS A 44 14.64 13.56 -0.81
CA LYS A 44 15.93 14.27 -0.80
C LYS A 44 17.09 13.40 -1.35
N ASN A 45 17.03 12.11 -1.19
CA ASN A 45 17.97 11.15 -1.75
C ASN A 45 17.65 10.69 -3.18
N GLY A 46 16.67 11.32 -3.84
CA GLY A 46 16.29 11.00 -5.22
C GLY A 46 15.58 9.65 -5.41
N LEU A 47 15.07 9.06 -4.31
CA LEU A 47 14.42 7.74 -4.31
C LEU A 47 12.89 7.82 -4.48
N ILE A 48 12.32 9.02 -4.49
CA ILE A 48 10.89 9.24 -4.75
C ILE A 48 10.73 9.92 -6.11
N GLU A 49 9.72 9.50 -6.84
CA GLU A 49 9.31 10.09 -8.12
C GLU A 49 7.81 10.28 -8.15
N GLU A 50 7.37 11.44 -8.64
CA GLU A 50 5.96 11.69 -8.91
C GLU A 50 5.62 11.20 -10.32
N ARG A 51 4.54 10.41 -10.44
CA ARG A 51 4.05 9.89 -11.73
C ARG A 51 2.55 10.04 -11.82
N ILE A 52 2.07 10.35 -13.01
CA ILE A 52 0.65 10.25 -13.34
C ILE A 52 0.36 8.82 -13.73
N THR A 53 -0.62 8.23 -13.08
CA THR A 53 -1.10 6.85 -13.35
C THR A 53 -2.60 6.84 -13.55
N LYS A 54 -3.10 5.83 -14.24
CA LYS A 54 -4.56 5.61 -14.34
C LYS A 54 -5.03 4.80 -13.14
N GLN A 55 -6.10 5.31 -12.49
CA GLN A 55 -6.78 4.61 -11.40
C GLN A 55 -8.26 4.55 -11.70
N ILE A 56 -8.93 3.52 -11.21
CA ILE A 56 -10.39 3.39 -11.37
C ILE A 56 -11.10 4.42 -10.47
N TYR A 57 -11.94 5.23 -11.10
CA TYR A 57 -12.84 6.17 -10.44
C TYR A 57 -14.29 5.66 -10.52
N SER A 58 -14.99 5.60 -9.40
CA SER A 58 -16.42 5.32 -9.37
C SER A 58 -17.21 6.62 -9.46
N ILE A 59 -18.02 6.74 -10.50
CA ILE A 59 -18.86 7.93 -10.73
C ILE A 59 -19.95 8.00 -9.64
N ASP A 60 -20.54 6.86 -9.29
CA ASP A 60 -21.61 6.79 -8.30
C ASP A 60 -21.10 7.03 -6.88
N ASP A 61 -19.91 6.49 -6.54
CA ASP A 61 -19.28 6.69 -5.22
C ASP A 61 -18.55 8.05 -5.15
N LYS A 62 -18.38 8.76 -6.28
CA LYS A 62 -17.69 10.06 -6.43
C LYS A 62 -16.27 10.05 -5.87
N ARG A 63 -15.53 8.95 -6.10
CA ARG A 63 -14.16 8.79 -5.61
C ARG A 63 -13.34 7.82 -6.43
N PHE A 64 -12.02 7.93 -6.31
CA PHE A 64 -11.11 6.89 -6.74
C PHE A 64 -11.26 5.64 -5.87
N LEU A 65 -11.09 4.50 -6.48
CA LEU A 65 -11.14 3.20 -5.81
C LEU A 65 -9.72 2.65 -5.70
N PRO A 66 -9.13 2.62 -4.49
CA PRO A 66 -7.87 1.90 -4.27
C PRO A 66 -7.99 0.43 -4.64
N ASP A 67 -6.86 -0.20 -4.95
CA ASP A 67 -6.73 -1.55 -5.50
C ASP A 67 -7.74 -2.57 -4.95
N ARG A 68 -7.91 -2.63 -3.61
CA ARG A 68 -8.79 -3.59 -2.92
C ARG A 68 -10.28 -3.22 -2.96
N TYR A 69 -10.59 -2.03 -3.43
CA TYR A 69 -11.97 -1.56 -3.60
C TYR A 69 -12.49 -1.74 -5.03
N VAL A 70 -11.63 -2.24 -5.93
CA VAL A 70 -12.05 -2.68 -7.28
C VAL A 70 -12.14 -4.19 -7.30
N GLU A 71 -13.25 -4.72 -7.79
CA GLU A 71 -13.49 -6.14 -8.02
C GLU A 71 -13.91 -6.33 -9.49
N GLY A 72 -13.49 -7.45 -10.09
CA GLY A 72 -13.84 -7.76 -11.47
C GLY A 72 -13.37 -9.15 -11.87
N THR A 73 -13.44 -9.48 -13.15
CA THR A 73 -12.98 -10.77 -13.65
C THR A 73 -11.47 -10.73 -13.94
N CYS A 74 -10.75 -11.72 -13.40
CA CYS A 74 -9.32 -11.88 -13.67
C CYS A 74 -9.07 -12.16 -15.16
N PRO A 75 -8.20 -11.40 -15.82
CA PRO A 75 -7.90 -11.61 -17.24
C PRO A 75 -7.09 -12.89 -17.48
N ILE A 76 -6.49 -13.48 -16.45
CA ILE A 76 -5.61 -14.66 -16.58
C ILE A 76 -6.40 -15.97 -16.39
N CYS A 77 -7.20 -16.07 -15.31
CA CYS A 77 -7.86 -17.32 -14.95
C CYS A 77 -9.41 -17.27 -15.02
N GLY A 78 -10.00 -16.13 -15.37
CA GLY A 78 -11.46 -15.97 -15.47
C GLY A 78 -12.21 -15.92 -14.15
N PHE A 79 -11.51 -15.84 -13.02
CA PHE A 79 -12.18 -15.74 -11.71
C PHE A 79 -12.93 -14.41 -11.58
N GLU A 80 -14.25 -14.44 -11.37
CA GLU A 80 -15.17 -13.30 -11.48
C GLU A 80 -15.10 -12.31 -10.30
N ARG A 81 -14.39 -12.66 -9.22
CA ARG A 81 -14.28 -11.86 -8.01
C ARG A 81 -12.83 -11.51 -7.66
N ALA A 82 -11.99 -11.37 -8.69
CA ALA A 82 -10.61 -10.95 -8.51
C ALA A 82 -10.55 -9.50 -8.04
N ARG A 83 -9.61 -9.23 -7.11
CA ARG A 83 -9.33 -7.88 -6.63
C ARG A 83 -8.29 -7.21 -7.51
N GLY A 84 -8.26 -5.88 -7.45
CA GLY A 84 -7.36 -5.10 -8.28
C GLY A 84 -5.87 -5.20 -7.89
N ASP A 85 -5.53 -5.73 -6.70
CA ASP A 85 -4.14 -5.92 -6.27
C ASP A 85 -3.61 -7.33 -6.61
N GLN A 86 -4.44 -8.36 -6.41
CA GLN A 86 -4.06 -9.74 -6.64
C GLN A 86 -5.30 -10.61 -6.82
N CYS A 87 -5.24 -11.57 -7.73
CA CYS A 87 -6.30 -12.55 -7.90
C CYS A 87 -6.28 -13.57 -6.77
N ASP A 88 -7.39 -13.70 -6.03
CA ASP A 88 -7.51 -14.66 -4.91
C ASP A 88 -7.44 -16.13 -5.40
N ASN A 89 -7.69 -16.42 -6.70
CA ASN A 89 -7.66 -17.78 -7.25
C ASN A 89 -6.29 -18.18 -7.81
N CYS A 90 -5.70 -17.41 -8.72
CA CYS A 90 -4.43 -17.75 -9.37
C CYS A 90 -3.21 -17.01 -8.81
N GLN A 91 -3.41 -16.14 -7.82
CA GLN A 91 -2.38 -15.36 -7.13
C GLN A 91 -1.56 -14.42 -8.02
N THR A 92 -1.96 -14.22 -9.28
CA THR A 92 -1.32 -13.24 -10.16
C THR A 92 -1.54 -11.84 -9.63
N LEU A 93 -0.45 -11.05 -9.59
CA LEU A 93 -0.55 -9.62 -9.31
C LEU A 93 -1.28 -8.93 -10.45
N LEU A 94 -2.21 -8.06 -10.11
CA LEU A 94 -3.06 -7.34 -11.05
C LEU A 94 -2.94 -5.82 -10.83
N ASP A 95 -3.23 -5.08 -11.89
CA ASP A 95 -3.59 -3.66 -11.80
C ASP A 95 -5.12 -3.56 -11.94
N PRO A 96 -5.81 -2.74 -11.14
CA PRO A 96 -7.27 -2.56 -11.22
C PRO A 96 -7.79 -2.29 -12.63
N ILE A 97 -7.02 -1.59 -13.47
CA ILE A 97 -7.39 -1.28 -14.86
C ILE A 97 -7.37 -2.51 -15.79
N GLN A 98 -6.73 -3.60 -15.39
CA GLN A 98 -6.66 -4.85 -16.17
C GLN A 98 -7.87 -5.76 -15.93
N LEU A 99 -8.63 -5.52 -14.87
CA LEU A 99 -9.81 -6.32 -14.57
C LEU A 99 -10.85 -6.19 -15.69
N ILE A 100 -11.44 -7.30 -16.06
CA ILE A 100 -12.57 -7.34 -16.99
C ILE A 100 -13.85 -7.06 -16.19
N ASN A 101 -14.70 -6.18 -16.71
CA ASN A 101 -15.93 -5.72 -16.05
C ASN A 101 -15.69 -5.25 -14.60
N PRO A 102 -14.80 -4.27 -14.39
CA PRO A 102 -14.51 -3.76 -13.04
C PRO A 102 -15.76 -3.14 -12.41
N ARG A 103 -15.88 -3.29 -11.10
CA ARG A 103 -16.96 -2.70 -10.30
C ARG A 103 -16.43 -2.21 -8.96
N SER A 104 -17.13 -1.24 -8.39
CA SER A 104 -16.86 -0.82 -7.01
C SER A 104 -17.26 -1.92 -6.03
N LYS A 105 -16.33 -2.36 -5.21
CA LYS A 105 -16.62 -3.30 -4.12
C LYS A 105 -17.44 -2.66 -2.99
N VAL A 106 -17.50 -1.33 -2.94
CA VAL A 106 -18.20 -0.58 -1.89
C VAL A 106 -19.70 -0.53 -2.17
N SER A 107 -20.08 -0.12 -3.38
CA SER A 107 -21.48 0.05 -3.79
C SER A 107 -21.99 -1.06 -4.72
N GLY A 108 -21.11 -1.85 -5.30
CA GLY A 108 -21.43 -2.80 -6.37
C GLY A 108 -21.59 -2.15 -7.74
N SER A 109 -21.42 -0.82 -7.83
CA SER A 109 -21.60 -0.08 -9.09
C SER A 109 -20.60 -0.48 -10.14
N THR A 110 -21.08 -0.69 -11.36
CA THR A 110 -20.29 -0.88 -12.59
C THR A 110 -20.02 0.43 -13.33
N ASN A 111 -20.56 1.55 -12.83
CA ASN A 111 -20.34 2.87 -13.39
C ASN A 111 -18.98 3.43 -12.97
N VAL A 112 -17.94 2.83 -13.52
CA VAL A 112 -16.55 3.12 -13.20
C VAL A 112 -15.77 3.45 -14.46
N GLU A 113 -14.76 4.31 -14.35
CA GLU A 113 -13.90 4.69 -15.45
C GLU A 113 -12.45 4.90 -15.00
N PRO A 114 -11.44 4.67 -15.86
CA PRO A 114 -10.06 5.03 -15.55
C PRO A 114 -9.88 6.56 -15.65
N ARG A 115 -9.29 7.16 -14.60
CA ARG A 115 -8.89 8.58 -14.56
C ARG A 115 -7.42 8.72 -14.22
N ASP A 116 -6.80 9.77 -14.72
CA ASP A 116 -5.43 10.12 -14.39
C ASP A 116 -5.35 10.72 -12.99
N THR A 117 -4.36 10.28 -12.22
CA THR A 117 -4.08 10.79 -10.88
C THR A 117 -2.58 10.71 -10.58
N ALA A 118 -2.05 11.71 -9.86
CA ALA A 118 -0.64 11.77 -9.51
C ALA A 118 -0.37 10.94 -8.25
N HIS A 119 0.67 10.13 -8.28
CA HIS A 119 1.14 9.34 -7.14
C HIS A 119 2.65 9.44 -6.95
N LEU A 120 3.10 9.26 -5.71
CA LEU A 120 4.52 9.12 -5.40
C LEU A 120 4.92 7.66 -5.48
N PHE A 121 6.04 7.41 -6.14
CA PHE A 121 6.64 6.10 -6.30
C PHE A 121 7.99 6.03 -5.63
N LEU A 122 8.19 5.00 -4.82
CA LEU A 122 9.50 4.63 -4.28
C LEU A 122 10.26 3.81 -5.33
N LYS A 123 11.42 4.31 -5.76
CA LYS A 123 12.30 3.66 -6.75
C LYS A 123 13.11 2.55 -6.08
N GLN A 124 12.44 1.44 -5.75
CA GLN A 124 13.07 0.30 -5.08
C GLN A 124 14.26 -0.31 -5.84
N PRO A 125 14.25 -0.41 -7.20
CA PRO A 125 15.38 -0.95 -7.94
C PRO A 125 16.72 -0.26 -7.63
N LEU A 126 16.69 1.04 -7.35
CA LEU A 126 17.91 1.81 -7.01
C LEU A 126 18.52 1.39 -5.66
N MET A 127 17.79 0.67 -4.85
CA MET A 127 18.23 0.21 -3.52
C MET A 127 18.55 -1.30 -3.51
N GLN A 128 18.35 -2.02 -4.61
CA GLN A 128 18.42 -3.48 -4.66
C GLN A 128 19.74 -4.04 -4.11
N ASP A 129 20.86 -3.51 -4.56
CA ASP A 129 22.19 -3.98 -4.12
C ASP A 129 22.43 -3.72 -2.62
N ARG A 130 21.99 -2.56 -2.14
CA ARG A 130 22.07 -2.21 -0.71
C ARG A 130 21.21 -3.12 0.15
N ILE A 131 19.99 -3.42 -0.31
CA ILE A 131 19.06 -4.33 0.39
C ILE A 131 19.64 -5.74 0.39
N ARG A 132 20.20 -6.21 -0.73
CA ARG A 132 20.86 -7.51 -0.82
C ARG A 132 22.02 -7.62 0.18
N ALA A 133 22.92 -6.64 0.20
CA ALA A 133 24.03 -6.63 1.14
C ALA A 133 23.57 -6.63 2.61
N TRP A 134 22.46 -5.95 2.92
CA TRP A 134 21.88 -5.98 4.26
C TRP A 134 21.28 -7.35 4.61
N VAL A 135 20.56 -7.99 3.70
CA VAL A 135 20.02 -9.36 3.89
C VAL A 135 21.16 -10.37 4.07
N ASP A 136 22.25 -10.24 3.32
CA ASP A 136 23.43 -11.09 3.42
C ASP A 136 24.08 -11.03 4.82
N GLN A 137 24.13 -9.83 5.41
CA GLN A 137 24.69 -9.60 6.75
C GLN A 137 23.72 -10.03 7.88
N SER A 138 22.42 -10.16 7.61
CA SER A 138 21.41 -10.50 8.61
C SER A 138 21.32 -12.01 8.82
N THR A 139 22.39 -12.60 9.38
CA THR A 139 22.55 -14.05 9.53
C THR A 139 21.65 -14.66 10.62
N ASP A 140 21.16 -13.85 11.55
CA ASP A 140 20.27 -14.20 12.66
C ASP A 140 18.80 -14.24 12.27
N TRP A 141 18.46 -13.85 11.05
CA TRP A 141 17.07 -13.92 10.58
C TRP A 141 16.60 -15.36 10.39
N PRO A 142 15.31 -15.65 10.68
CA PRO A 142 14.72 -16.94 10.38
C PRO A 142 14.93 -17.33 8.90
N PRO A 143 15.27 -18.61 8.61
CA PRO A 143 15.53 -19.06 7.23
C PRO A 143 14.41 -18.72 6.25
N LEU A 144 13.15 -18.80 6.68
CA LEU A 144 11.99 -18.44 5.85
C LEU A 144 12.00 -16.94 5.49
N ALA A 145 12.33 -16.06 6.42
CA ALA A 145 12.40 -14.62 6.15
C ALA A 145 13.49 -14.30 5.12
N ARG A 146 14.66 -14.92 5.24
CA ARG A 146 15.76 -14.78 4.28
C ARG A 146 15.39 -15.31 2.90
N SER A 147 14.79 -16.50 2.82
CA SER A 147 14.38 -17.09 1.52
C SER A 147 13.36 -16.22 0.78
N ILE A 148 12.41 -15.63 1.50
CA ILE A 148 11.43 -14.69 0.92
C ILE A 148 12.12 -13.42 0.43
N ALA A 149 13.05 -12.86 1.22
CA ALA A 149 13.81 -11.67 0.83
C ALA A 149 14.63 -11.93 -0.45
N TYR A 150 15.35 -13.03 -0.52
CA TYR A 150 16.11 -13.42 -1.72
C TYR A 150 15.21 -13.65 -2.92
N LYS A 151 14.07 -14.31 -2.77
CA LYS A 151 13.11 -14.48 -3.85
C LYS A 151 12.74 -13.14 -4.48
N TRP A 152 12.35 -12.14 -3.68
CA TRP A 152 12.01 -10.82 -4.20
C TRP A 152 13.21 -10.11 -4.86
N LEU A 153 14.41 -10.26 -4.31
CA LEU A 153 15.63 -9.67 -4.88
C LEU A 153 16.02 -10.35 -6.21
N ASP A 154 15.82 -11.66 -6.35
CA ASP A 154 16.16 -12.42 -7.54
C ASP A 154 15.14 -12.21 -8.67
N GLU A 155 13.87 -12.02 -8.32
CA GLU A 155 12.81 -11.61 -9.26
C GLU A 155 12.99 -10.16 -9.74
N GLY A 156 13.78 -9.35 -9.03
CA GLY A 156 13.98 -7.93 -9.27
C GLY A 156 12.94 -7.05 -8.57
N LEU A 157 13.42 -6.04 -7.84
CA LEU A 157 12.55 -5.08 -7.19
C LEU A 157 11.92 -4.15 -8.24
N ILE A 158 10.67 -3.77 -8.01
CA ILE A 158 9.92 -2.84 -8.86
C ILE A 158 9.56 -1.57 -8.09
N ASP A 159 9.33 -0.48 -8.80
CA ASP A 159 8.85 0.77 -8.21
C ASP A 159 7.49 0.55 -7.53
N ARG A 160 7.33 1.12 -6.35
CA ARG A 160 6.11 0.97 -5.55
C ARG A 160 5.43 2.32 -5.32
N SER A 161 4.16 2.42 -5.70
CA SER A 161 3.35 3.57 -5.28
C SER A 161 3.17 3.57 -3.76
N ILE A 162 3.50 4.69 -3.13
CA ILE A 162 3.41 4.88 -1.67
C ILE A 162 2.25 5.79 -1.25
N THR A 163 1.54 6.37 -2.21
CA THR A 163 0.32 7.17 -1.97
C THR A 163 -0.91 6.47 -2.52
N ARG A 164 -2.07 6.83 -2.00
CA ARG A 164 -3.39 6.33 -2.44
C ARG A 164 -4.39 7.47 -2.43
N ASP A 165 -5.36 7.46 -3.34
CA ASP A 165 -6.47 8.41 -3.38
C ASP A 165 -7.47 8.09 -2.26
N LEU A 166 -7.14 8.51 -1.04
CA LEU A 166 -7.94 8.29 0.16
C LEU A 166 -8.12 9.59 0.95
N ALA A 167 -9.32 9.82 1.45
CA ALA A 167 -9.61 10.98 2.27
C ALA A 167 -9.01 10.92 3.69
N TRP A 168 -8.44 9.78 4.06
CA TRP A 168 -7.81 9.56 5.36
C TRP A 168 -6.44 8.91 5.20
N GLY A 169 -5.57 9.16 6.15
CA GLY A 169 -4.20 8.65 6.12
C GLY A 169 -3.20 9.66 6.67
N ILE A 170 -1.93 9.43 6.41
CA ILE A 170 -0.87 10.34 6.77
C ILE A 170 -0.74 11.38 5.66
N LYS A 171 -0.84 12.67 6.01
CA LYS A 171 -0.72 13.76 5.03
C LYS A 171 0.64 13.73 4.35
N VAL A 172 0.65 13.82 3.03
CA VAL A 172 1.89 13.92 2.25
C VAL A 172 2.49 15.31 2.43
N THR A 173 3.75 15.37 2.85
CA THR A 173 4.49 16.62 3.03
C THR A 173 5.66 16.72 2.07
N HIS A 174 6.08 17.96 1.81
CA HIS A 174 7.29 18.30 1.08
C HIS A 174 7.93 19.50 1.79
N GLU A 175 9.19 19.36 2.19
CA GLU A 175 9.92 20.38 2.97
C GLU A 175 9.17 20.86 4.23
N GLY A 176 8.52 19.93 4.93
CA GLY A 176 7.78 20.20 6.17
C GLY A 176 6.40 20.85 5.98
N ALA A 177 5.96 21.11 4.74
CA ALA A 177 4.65 21.66 4.41
C ALA A 177 3.75 20.64 3.68
N PRO A 178 2.42 20.76 3.73
CA PRO A 178 1.53 19.92 2.91
C PRO A 178 1.89 20.02 1.43
N ARG A 179 2.02 18.87 0.75
CA ARG A 179 2.36 18.82 -0.67
C ARG A 179 1.14 19.21 -1.51
N ALA A 180 1.29 20.23 -2.35
CA ALA A 180 0.24 20.67 -3.27
C ALA A 180 -0.17 19.55 -4.24
N GLY A 181 -1.48 19.37 -4.47
CA GLY A 181 -2.04 18.29 -5.31
C GLY A 181 -2.13 16.93 -4.63
N PHE A 182 -1.74 16.83 -3.34
CA PHE A 182 -1.77 15.59 -2.56
C PHE A 182 -2.64 15.69 -1.30
N GLU A 183 -3.60 16.59 -1.27
CA GLU A 183 -4.44 16.86 -0.10
C GLU A 183 -5.31 15.64 0.31
N ASN A 184 -5.62 14.79 -0.67
CA ASN A 184 -6.46 13.58 -0.51
C ASN A 184 -5.69 12.29 -0.87
N LYS A 185 -4.42 12.22 -0.50
CA LYS A 185 -3.53 11.09 -0.78
C LYS A 185 -2.97 10.50 0.49
#